data_8edbef97f37052ed1ab1b4eaf4b76cc8
#
_entry.id   8edbef97f37052ed1ab1b4eaf4b76cc8
#
_cell.length_a   1.000
_cell.length_b   1.000
_cell.length_c   1.000
_cell.angle_alpha   90.00
_cell.angle_beta   90.00
_cell.angle_gamma   90.00
#
_symmetry.space_group_name_H-M   'P 1'
#
loop_
_entity.id
_entity.type
_entity.pdbx_description
1 polymer ?
#
loop_
_entity_poly.entity_id
_entity_poly.type
_entity_poly.pdbx_seq_one_letter_code
_entity_poly.pdbx_strand_id
1 'polypeptide(L)'
;MTIFISGGCKNGKSSIAEDCCEALAKGGPKYYIATMIAYDNEDRERIKRHVASRAGKNFITLEQPKDLLACLENSDPSEGTYLLDSVTALLINEMYSPDCPEADHKAGERTAKALAEFARRVKNAVFVSDYIYSEGAEYSEYTEEYMKALALCDRALAAACDCVAEISGALPTVYKGELPL
;
A
#
# COMPACT_ATOMS: atom_id res chain seq x y z
N MET A 1 13.78 1.59 8.18
CA MET A 1 13.02 0.35 8.45
C MET A 1 11.78 0.32 7.56
N THR A 2 11.54 -0.79 6.88
CA THR A 2 10.41 -0.96 5.98
C THR A 2 9.52 -2.11 6.45
N ILE A 3 8.20 -1.92 6.41
CA ILE A 3 7.20 -2.85 6.94
C ILE A 3 6.18 -3.15 5.85
N PHE A 4 5.90 -4.43 5.64
CA PHE A 4 4.79 -4.88 4.79
C PHE A 4 3.69 -5.50 5.67
N ILE A 5 2.49 -4.94 5.56
CA ILE A 5 1.29 -5.37 6.30
C ILE A 5 0.26 -5.89 5.30
N SER A 6 -0.09 -7.16 5.41
CA SER A 6 -1.11 -7.82 4.62
C SER A 6 -2.30 -8.24 5.50
N GLY A 7 -3.43 -8.57 4.90
CA GLY A 7 -4.60 -9.08 5.60
C GLY A 7 -5.91 -8.85 4.84
N GLY A 8 -7.00 -9.46 5.30
CA GLY A 8 -8.32 -9.30 4.69
C GLY A 8 -8.89 -7.88 4.81
N CYS A 9 -9.91 -7.59 4.01
CA CYS A 9 -10.59 -6.29 4.05
C CYS A 9 -11.17 -5.98 5.45
N LYS A 10 -11.12 -4.72 5.88
CA LYS A 10 -11.68 -4.21 7.16
C LYS A 10 -11.12 -4.89 8.41
N ASN A 11 -9.91 -5.41 8.37
CA ASN A 11 -9.25 -6.12 9.48
C ASN A 11 -8.41 -5.22 10.42
N GLY A 12 -8.47 -3.89 10.28
CA GLY A 12 -7.71 -2.96 11.13
C GLY A 12 -6.28 -2.67 10.65
N LYS A 13 -5.88 -3.13 9.46
CA LYS A 13 -4.53 -2.90 8.90
C LYS A 13 -4.10 -1.45 8.88
N SER A 14 -4.96 -0.55 8.38
CA SER A 14 -4.64 0.87 8.25
C SER A 14 -4.33 1.51 9.60
N SER A 15 -5.07 1.15 10.66
CA SER A 15 -4.80 1.65 12.01
C SER A 15 -3.43 1.23 12.52
N ILE A 16 -3.12 -0.06 12.42
CA ILE A 16 -1.81 -0.61 12.83
C ILE A 16 -0.68 0.00 11.98
N ALA A 17 -0.92 0.19 10.69
CA ALA A 17 0.06 0.82 9.80
C ALA A 17 0.33 2.29 10.17
N GLU A 18 -0.71 3.04 10.55
CA GLU A 18 -0.57 4.41 11.05
C GLU A 18 0.24 4.45 12.37
N ASP A 19 -0.02 3.52 13.29
CA ASP A 19 0.71 3.41 14.56
C ASP A 19 2.20 3.04 14.32
N CYS A 20 2.47 2.13 13.40
CA CYS A 20 3.84 1.82 12.97
C CYS A 20 4.54 3.04 12.37
N CYS A 21 3.85 3.82 11.53
CA CYS A 21 4.41 5.05 10.98
C CYS A 21 4.73 6.08 12.07
N GLU A 22 3.88 6.23 13.06
CA GLU A 22 4.12 7.13 14.19
C GLU A 22 5.37 6.72 14.96
N ALA A 23 5.48 5.43 15.29
CA ALA A 23 6.63 4.89 16.00
C ALA A 23 7.94 5.04 15.22
N LEU A 24 7.91 4.86 13.89
CA LEU A 24 9.08 4.98 13.03
C LEU A 24 9.50 6.44 12.79
N ALA A 25 8.55 7.36 12.69
CA ALA A 25 8.81 8.76 12.37
C ALA A 25 9.57 9.49 13.47
N LYS A 26 9.36 9.12 14.74
CA LYS A 26 10.05 9.75 15.90
C LYS A 26 10.02 11.29 15.86
N GLY A 27 8.88 11.86 15.42
CA GLY A 27 8.67 13.29 15.24
C GLY A 27 9.14 13.87 13.90
N GLY A 28 9.72 13.07 13.03
CA GLY A 28 10.07 13.45 11.65
C GLY A 28 8.85 13.51 10.71
N PRO A 29 9.07 13.92 9.43
CA PRO A 29 7.99 14.06 8.47
C PRO A 29 7.32 12.71 8.14
N LYS A 30 5.98 12.72 8.09
CA LYS A 30 5.15 11.57 7.72
C LYS A 30 4.41 11.86 6.42
N TYR A 31 4.56 10.99 5.45
CA TYR A 31 3.92 11.07 4.15
C TYR A 31 2.88 9.97 3.99
N TYR A 32 1.67 10.35 3.61
CA TYR A 32 0.63 9.39 3.23
C TYR A 32 0.50 9.39 1.71
N ILE A 33 0.82 8.26 1.10
CA ILE A 33 0.69 8.07 -0.35
C ILE A 33 -0.73 7.61 -0.63
N ALA A 34 -1.55 8.55 -1.14
CA ALA A 34 -2.94 8.31 -1.49
C ALA A 34 -3.01 7.73 -2.90
N THR A 35 -3.35 6.47 -3.00
CA THR A 35 -3.43 5.74 -4.28
C THR A 35 -4.85 5.62 -4.81
N MET A 36 -5.88 5.87 -3.99
CA MET A 36 -7.27 5.70 -4.41
C MET A 36 -7.75 6.82 -5.33
N ILE A 37 -8.29 6.46 -6.49
CA ILE A 37 -9.04 7.34 -7.39
C ILE A 37 -10.53 7.16 -7.09
N ALA A 38 -11.26 8.27 -6.92
CA ALA A 38 -12.71 8.22 -6.70
C ALA A 38 -13.45 8.15 -8.03
N TYR A 39 -14.02 7.01 -8.34
CA TYR A 39 -14.87 6.83 -9.52
C TYR A 39 -16.34 7.09 -9.22
N ASP A 40 -16.78 6.86 -7.99
CA ASP A 40 -18.16 7.03 -7.57
C ASP A 40 -18.30 7.74 -6.21
N ASN A 41 -19.53 7.84 -5.69
CA ASN A 41 -19.81 8.48 -4.41
C ASN A 41 -19.34 7.63 -3.21
N GLU A 42 -19.33 6.31 -3.33
CA GLU A 42 -18.87 5.41 -2.28
C GLU A 42 -17.35 5.57 -2.08
N ASP A 43 -16.60 5.64 -3.16
CA ASP A 43 -15.17 5.92 -3.12
C ASP A 43 -14.88 7.28 -2.48
N ARG A 44 -15.64 8.33 -2.83
CA ARG A 44 -15.50 9.66 -2.21
C ARG A 44 -15.74 9.63 -0.71
N GLU A 45 -16.77 8.91 -0.25
CA GLU A 45 -17.03 8.76 1.18
C GLU A 45 -15.97 7.90 1.87
N ARG A 46 -15.39 6.93 1.19
CA ARG A 46 -14.26 6.14 1.69
C ARG A 46 -13.01 7.01 1.86
N ILE A 47 -12.67 7.80 0.85
CA ILE A 47 -11.57 8.77 0.92
C ILE A 47 -11.78 9.77 2.08
N LYS A 48 -12.98 10.35 2.22
CA LYS A 48 -13.31 11.27 3.32
C LYS A 48 -13.10 10.61 4.69
N ARG A 49 -13.52 9.35 4.86
CA ARG A 49 -13.29 8.61 6.12
C ARG A 49 -11.81 8.41 6.40
N HIS A 50 -11.00 8.05 5.38
CA HIS A 50 -9.55 7.92 5.50
C HIS A 50 -8.85 9.25 5.82
N VAL A 51 -9.31 10.36 5.24
CA VAL A 51 -8.81 11.69 5.59
C VAL A 51 -9.17 12.06 7.03
N ALA A 52 -10.41 11.81 7.45
CA ALA A 52 -10.88 12.11 8.80
C ALA A 52 -10.16 11.28 9.87
N SER A 53 -9.87 9.99 9.60
CA SER A 53 -9.15 9.12 10.55
C SER A 53 -7.70 9.57 10.80
N ARG A 54 -7.11 10.28 9.83
CA ARG A 54 -5.75 10.82 9.94
C ARG A 54 -5.71 12.27 10.45
N ALA A 55 -6.89 12.88 10.70
CA ALA A 55 -6.94 14.23 11.24
C ALA A 55 -6.18 14.33 12.57
N GLY A 56 -5.26 15.27 12.69
CA GLY A 56 -4.41 15.43 13.88
C GLY A 56 -3.15 14.55 13.93
N LYS A 57 -2.97 13.61 13.00
CA LYS A 57 -1.75 12.78 12.93
C LYS A 57 -0.60 13.40 12.11
N ASN A 58 -0.80 14.61 11.58
CA ASN A 58 0.21 15.40 10.85
C ASN A 58 0.85 14.69 9.65
N PHE A 59 0.08 13.91 8.90
CA PHE A 59 0.53 13.36 7.62
C PHE A 59 0.48 14.43 6.52
N ILE A 60 1.53 14.48 5.72
CA ILE A 60 1.57 15.20 4.45
C ILE A 60 1.03 14.24 3.38
N THR A 61 -0.10 14.57 2.76
CA THR A 61 -0.70 13.70 1.72
C THR A 61 0.00 13.93 0.38
N LEU A 62 0.47 12.83 -0.23
CA LEU A 62 0.97 12.78 -1.58
C LEU A 62 -0.08 12.02 -2.43
N GLU A 63 -0.79 12.74 -3.29
CA GLU A 63 -1.72 12.10 -4.22
C GLU A 63 -0.94 11.46 -5.37
N GLN A 64 -0.73 10.15 -5.27
CA GLN A 64 0.08 9.39 -6.21
C GLN A 64 -0.62 8.09 -6.61
N PRO A 65 -1.66 8.16 -7.47
CA PRO A 65 -2.43 6.98 -7.87
C PRO A 65 -1.66 6.03 -8.80
N LYS A 66 -0.64 6.52 -9.49
CA LYS A 66 0.25 5.76 -10.40
C LYS A 66 1.69 6.24 -10.22
N ASP A 67 2.64 5.52 -10.84
CA ASP A 67 4.05 5.90 -10.84
C ASP A 67 4.58 6.23 -9.44
N LEU A 68 4.56 5.21 -8.58
CA LEU A 68 4.93 5.35 -7.15
C LEU A 68 6.22 6.12 -6.93
N LEU A 69 7.24 5.93 -7.79
CA LEU A 69 8.56 6.52 -7.59
C LEU A 69 8.56 8.04 -7.76
N ALA A 70 7.61 8.60 -8.52
CA ALA A 70 7.51 10.05 -8.72
C ALA A 70 7.19 10.81 -7.41
N CYS A 71 6.58 10.17 -6.41
CA CYS A 71 6.33 10.83 -5.12
C CYS A 71 7.61 11.18 -4.36
N LEU A 72 8.75 10.56 -4.69
CA LEU A 72 10.05 10.87 -4.07
C LEU A 72 10.59 12.24 -4.49
N GLU A 73 10.13 12.81 -5.59
CA GLU A 73 10.54 14.13 -6.06
C GLU A 73 9.95 15.27 -5.20
N ASN A 74 8.82 15.00 -4.53
CA ASN A 74 8.08 15.96 -3.71
C ASN A 74 8.13 15.63 -2.21
N SER A 75 9.12 14.86 -1.78
CA SER A 75 9.24 14.40 -0.40
C SER A 75 10.71 14.29 0.02
N ASP A 76 10.97 13.89 1.27
CA ASP A 76 12.32 13.66 1.77
C ASP A 76 12.56 12.17 2.03
N PRO A 77 13.16 11.43 1.08
CA PRO A 77 13.42 9.99 1.23
C PRO A 77 14.40 9.65 2.36
N SER A 78 15.25 10.61 2.74
CA SER A 78 16.31 10.39 3.73
C SER A 78 15.82 10.50 5.18
N GLU A 79 14.76 11.28 5.43
CA GLU A 79 14.22 11.50 6.77
C GLU A 79 12.73 11.11 6.89
N GLY A 80 12.02 10.99 5.77
CA GLY A 80 10.60 10.71 5.72
C GLY A 80 10.21 9.30 6.16
N THR A 81 9.03 9.20 6.74
CA THR A 81 8.31 7.94 6.97
C THR A 81 7.07 7.91 6.09
N TYR A 82 6.93 6.88 5.27
CA TYR A 82 5.89 6.78 4.27
C TYR A 82 4.87 5.71 4.64
N LEU A 83 3.60 6.02 4.43
CA LEU A 83 2.49 5.07 4.49
C LEU A 83 1.84 4.98 3.11
N LEU A 84 1.93 3.82 2.47
CA LEU A 84 1.21 3.50 1.25
C LEU A 84 -0.02 2.65 1.59
N ASP A 85 -1.20 3.24 1.46
CA ASP A 85 -2.50 2.58 1.70
C ASP A 85 -3.44 2.84 0.51
N SER A 86 -3.49 1.93 -0.48
CA SER A 86 -2.99 0.56 -0.47
C SER A 86 -2.27 0.18 -1.78
N VAL A 87 -1.50 -0.91 -1.71
CA VAL A 87 -0.88 -1.56 -2.87
C VAL A 87 -1.95 -2.04 -3.86
N THR A 88 -3.09 -2.55 -3.37
CA THR A 88 -4.24 -2.98 -4.17
C THR A 88 -4.75 -1.85 -5.08
N ALA A 89 -4.96 -0.66 -4.52
CA ALA A 89 -5.45 0.49 -5.31
C ALA A 89 -4.39 0.98 -6.32
N LEU A 90 -3.12 1.04 -5.92
CA LEU A 90 -2.02 1.38 -6.83
C LEU A 90 -1.99 0.43 -8.02
N LEU A 91 -2.02 -0.88 -7.77
CA LEU A 91 -1.94 -1.89 -8.82
C LEU A 91 -3.15 -1.82 -9.78
N ILE A 92 -4.38 -1.65 -9.26
CA ILE A 92 -5.56 -1.47 -10.11
C ILE A 92 -5.36 -0.29 -11.06
N ASN A 93 -4.89 0.84 -10.56
CA ASN A 93 -4.69 2.03 -11.38
C ASN A 93 -3.59 1.83 -12.43
N GLU A 94 -2.53 1.06 -12.12
CA GLU A 94 -1.45 0.75 -13.06
C GLU A 94 -1.90 -0.23 -14.14
N MET A 95 -2.77 -1.21 -13.80
CA MET A 95 -3.25 -2.22 -14.75
C MET A 95 -4.36 -1.69 -15.65
N TYR A 96 -5.24 -0.84 -15.10
CA TYR A 96 -6.42 -0.37 -15.81
C TYR A 96 -6.41 1.15 -15.95
N SER A 97 -6.69 1.64 -17.15
CA SER A 97 -6.86 3.06 -17.43
C SER A 97 -8.24 3.30 -18.03
N PRO A 98 -8.96 4.36 -17.62
CA PRO A 98 -10.21 4.74 -18.26
C PRO A 98 -10.08 4.95 -19.78
N ASP A 99 -8.89 5.34 -20.24
CA ASP A 99 -8.60 5.64 -21.63
C ASP A 99 -8.14 4.41 -22.43
N CYS A 100 -7.92 3.27 -21.77
CA CYS A 100 -7.49 2.02 -22.41
C CYS A 100 -8.33 0.85 -21.86
N PRO A 101 -9.23 0.26 -22.68
CA PRO A 101 -10.08 -0.83 -22.24
C PRO A 101 -9.35 -2.15 -22.01
N GLU A 102 -8.13 -2.28 -22.52
CA GLU A 102 -7.31 -3.48 -22.33
C GLU A 102 -6.43 -3.32 -21.09
N ALA A 103 -6.36 -4.38 -20.29
CA ALA A 103 -5.47 -4.40 -19.14
C ALA A 103 -4.00 -4.36 -19.58
N ASP A 104 -3.17 -3.60 -18.86
CA ASP A 104 -1.73 -3.68 -19.04
C ASP A 104 -1.16 -4.90 -18.31
N HIS A 105 -0.99 -6.00 -19.02
CA HIS A 105 -0.47 -7.27 -18.51
C HIS A 105 0.94 -7.19 -17.89
N LYS A 106 1.71 -6.13 -18.20
CA LYS A 106 3.05 -5.90 -17.63
C LYS A 106 3.05 -5.00 -16.40
N ALA A 107 1.90 -4.42 -16.07
CA ALA A 107 1.81 -3.51 -14.93
C ALA A 107 2.19 -4.21 -13.61
N GLY A 108 1.76 -5.45 -13.39
CA GLY A 108 2.12 -6.22 -12.20
C GLY A 108 3.63 -6.32 -11.96
N GLU A 109 4.40 -6.64 -13.01
CA GLU A 109 5.86 -6.73 -12.90
C GLU A 109 6.51 -5.35 -12.66
N ARG A 110 6.01 -4.29 -13.33
CA ARG A 110 6.52 -2.93 -13.13
C ARG A 110 6.24 -2.44 -11.72
N THR A 111 5.00 -2.61 -11.25
CA THR A 111 4.59 -2.20 -9.90
C THR A 111 5.36 -2.94 -8.83
N ALA A 112 5.55 -4.26 -8.97
CA ALA A 112 6.37 -5.06 -8.04
C ALA A 112 7.81 -4.56 -7.95
N LYS A 113 8.42 -4.23 -9.10
CA LYS A 113 9.78 -3.64 -9.15
C LYS A 113 9.82 -2.26 -8.50
N ALA A 114 8.84 -1.40 -8.80
CA ALA A 114 8.75 -0.05 -8.23
C ALA A 114 8.57 -0.08 -6.70
N LEU A 115 7.72 -0.97 -6.18
CA LEU A 115 7.52 -1.16 -4.75
C LEU A 115 8.81 -1.61 -4.04
N ALA A 116 9.51 -2.59 -4.59
CA ALA A 116 10.78 -3.07 -4.03
C ALA A 116 11.89 -2.00 -4.13
N GLU A 117 11.90 -1.20 -5.19
CA GLU A 117 12.84 -0.07 -5.33
C GLU A 117 12.51 1.03 -4.34
N PHE A 118 11.24 1.42 -4.20
CA PHE A 118 10.80 2.41 -3.23
C PHE A 118 11.23 2.02 -1.82
N ALA A 119 10.99 0.77 -1.41
CA ALA A 119 11.40 0.25 -0.09
C ALA A 119 12.91 0.38 0.16
N ARG A 120 13.74 0.29 -0.88
CA ARG A 120 15.20 0.46 -0.75
C ARG A 120 15.66 1.92 -0.72
N ARG A 121 14.85 2.85 -1.27
CA ARG A 121 15.24 4.25 -1.43
C ARG A 121 14.87 5.14 -0.26
N VAL A 122 13.91 4.71 0.57
CA VAL A 122 13.40 5.51 1.68
C VAL A 122 13.93 5.02 3.03
N LYS A 123 14.01 5.92 3.99
CA LYS A 123 14.42 5.60 5.36
C LYS A 123 13.43 4.69 6.06
N ASN A 124 12.14 5.05 6.00
CA ASN A 124 11.05 4.29 6.60
C ASN A 124 9.84 4.23 5.67
N ALA A 125 9.22 3.06 5.55
CA ALA A 125 7.96 2.90 4.86
C ALA A 125 7.09 1.78 5.46
N VAL A 126 5.78 1.98 5.42
CA VAL A 126 4.77 0.96 5.73
C VAL A 126 3.89 0.79 4.49
N PHE A 127 3.80 -0.43 4.00
CA PHE A 127 2.99 -0.81 2.85
C PHE A 127 1.80 -1.64 3.31
N VAL A 128 0.60 -1.27 2.89
CA VAL A 128 -0.65 -1.98 3.21
C VAL A 128 -1.19 -2.64 1.95
N SER A 129 -1.50 -3.94 2.04
CA SER A 129 -2.14 -4.70 0.97
C SER A 129 -3.32 -5.53 1.49
N ASP A 130 -4.38 -5.63 0.68
CA ASP A 130 -5.46 -6.58 0.91
C ASP A 130 -5.18 -7.84 0.12
N TYR A 131 -4.97 -8.99 0.75
CA TYR A 131 -4.88 -10.22 -0.02
C TYR A 131 -6.28 -10.72 -0.41
N ILE A 132 -6.47 -10.96 -1.69
CA ILE A 132 -7.74 -11.43 -2.27
C ILE A 132 -7.57 -12.71 -3.09
N TYR A 133 -6.36 -13.28 -3.12
CA TYR A 133 -5.98 -14.42 -3.95
C TYR A 133 -6.05 -15.78 -3.23
N SER A 134 -6.57 -15.82 -2.00
CA SER A 134 -6.71 -17.05 -1.20
C SER A 134 -8.11 -17.64 -1.22
N GLU A 135 -9.04 -17.04 -1.93
CA GLU A 135 -10.42 -17.52 -2.03
C GLU A 135 -10.53 -18.60 -3.12
N GLY A 136 -11.23 -19.68 -2.82
CA GLY A 136 -11.45 -20.81 -3.74
C GLY A 136 -12.62 -20.62 -4.72
N ALA A 137 -12.93 -19.36 -5.11
CA ALA A 137 -13.97 -19.06 -6.07
C ALA A 137 -13.42 -19.01 -7.50
N GLU A 138 -14.25 -19.32 -8.47
CA GLU A 138 -13.94 -19.09 -9.89
C GLU A 138 -14.20 -17.62 -10.22
N TYR A 139 -13.20 -16.96 -10.77
CA TYR A 139 -13.25 -15.56 -11.17
C TYR A 139 -13.12 -15.41 -12.68
N SER A 140 -13.45 -14.21 -13.18
CA SER A 140 -13.16 -13.86 -14.56
C SER A 140 -11.65 -13.83 -14.80
N GLU A 141 -11.23 -14.03 -16.04
CA GLU A 141 -9.82 -13.98 -16.45
C GLU A 141 -9.14 -12.68 -16.00
N TYR A 142 -9.82 -11.54 -16.10
CA TYR A 142 -9.32 -10.23 -15.62
C TYR A 142 -9.06 -10.21 -14.11
N THR A 143 -9.97 -10.79 -13.33
CA THR A 143 -9.81 -10.85 -11.87
C THR A 143 -8.66 -11.78 -11.49
N GLU A 144 -8.53 -12.92 -12.16
CA GLU A 144 -7.42 -13.85 -11.92
C GLU A 144 -6.07 -13.23 -12.27
N GLU A 145 -6.00 -12.46 -13.35
CA GLU A 145 -4.78 -11.77 -13.74
C GLU A 145 -4.39 -10.71 -12.70
N TYR A 146 -5.36 -9.93 -12.24
CA TYR A 146 -5.14 -8.97 -11.16
C TYR A 146 -4.67 -9.65 -9.87
N MET A 147 -5.28 -10.76 -9.48
CA MET A 147 -4.87 -11.53 -8.29
C MET A 147 -3.43 -12.05 -8.42
N LYS A 148 -3.03 -12.54 -9.60
CA LYS A 148 -1.65 -12.99 -9.88
C LYS A 148 -0.66 -11.82 -9.79
N ALA A 149 -1.03 -10.67 -10.34
CA ALA A 149 -0.22 -9.45 -10.30
C ALA A 149 -0.08 -8.91 -8.85
N LEU A 150 -1.17 -8.93 -8.06
CA LEU A 150 -1.13 -8.53 -6.65
C LEU A 150 -0.24 -9.46 -5.83
N ALA A 151 -0.37 -10.78 -6.01
CA ALA A 151 0.50 -11.75 -5.35
C ALA A 151 1.99 -11.54 -5.69
N LEU A 152 2.29 -11.11 -6.92
CA LEU A 152 3.67 -10.74 -7.32
C LEU A 152 4.16 -9.50 -6.58
N CYS A 153 3.34 -8.46 -6.44
CA CYS A 153 3.65 -7.26 -5.67
C CYS A 153 3.89 -7.58 -4.19
N ASP A 154 3.01 -8.36 -3.57
CA ASP A 154 3.11 -8.74 -2.17
C ASP A 154 4.37 -9.58 -1.89
N ARG A 155 4.71 -10.51 -2.78
CA ARG A 155 5.97 -11.29 -2.71
C ARG A 155 7.20 -10.39 -2.82
N ALA A 156 7.17 -9.40 -3.70
CA ALA A 156 8.27 -8.45 -3.84
C ALA A 156 8.47 -7.61 -2.58
N LEU A 157 7.38 -7.13 -1.96
CA LEU A 157 7.41 -6.41 -0.69
C LEU A 157 7.87 -7.30 0.47
N ALA A 158 7.35 -8.53 0.58
CA ALA A 158 7.76 -9.47 1.61
C ALA A 158 9.27 -9.79 1.55
N ALA A 159 9.84 -9.85 0.34
CA ALA A 159 11.27 -10.03 0.15
C ALA A 159 12.07 -8.76 0.52
N ALA A 160 11.59 -7.58 0.14
CA ALA A 160 12.31 -6.30 0.27
C ALA A 160 12.22 -5.69 1.67
N CYS A 161 11.08 -5.83 2.37
CA CYS A 161 10.85 -5.20 3.66
C CYS A 161 11.58 -5.89 4.82
N ASP A 162 11.93 -5.11 5.85
CA ASP A 162 12.57 -5.59 7.07
C ASP A 162 11.60 -6.37 7.97
N CYS A 163 10.33 -5.98 7.97
CA CYS A 163 9.26 -6.64 8.72
C CYS A 163 8.09 -7.02 7.80
N VAL A 164 7.50 -8.19 8.07
CA VAL A 164 6.31 -8.69 7.36
C VAL A 164 5.32 -9.19 8.38
N ALA A 165 4.11 -8.65 8.36
CA ALA A 165 3.04 -9.03 9.27
C ALA A 165 1.71 -9.19 8.53
N GLU A 166 0.90 -10.12 9.03
CA GLU A 166 -0.50 -10.27 8.66
C GLU A 166 -1.39 -9.78 9.79
N ILE A 167 -2.45 -9.04 9.44
CA ILE A 167 -3.44 -8.60 10.43
C ILE A 167 -4.72 -9.39 10.26
N SER A 168 -5.14 -10.04 11.33
CA SER A 168 -6.41 -10.74 11.44
C SER A 168 -7.14 -10.31 12.71
N GLY A 169 -8.37 -9.76 12.59
CA GLY A 169 -9.15 -9.29 13.73
C GLY A 169 -8.41 -8.23 14.57
N ALA A 170 -7.69 -7.30 13.94
CA ALA A 170 -6.85 -6.30 14.58
C ALA A 170 -5.65 -6.85 15.38
N LEU A 171 -5.33 -8.13 15.25
CA LEU A 171 -4.17 -8.75 15.87
C LEU A 171 -3.09 -9.03 14.83
N PRO A 172 -1.82 -8.63 15.07
CA PRO A 172 -0.73 -8.91 14.16
C PRO A 172 -0.15 -10.31 14.37
N THR A 173 0.11 -11.01 13.25
CA THR A 173 1.00 -12.17 13.19
C THR A 173 2.24 -11.78 12.43
N VAL A 174 3.40 -11.78 13.07
CA VAL A 174 4.68 -11.36 12.45
C VAL A 174 5.38 -12.58 11.87
N TYR A 175 5.69 -12.55 10.57
CA TYR A 175 6.40 -13.60 9.84
C TYR A 175 7.88 -13.30 9.64
N LYS A 176 8.26 -12.01 9.67
CA LYS A 176 9.65 -11.56 9.49
C LYS A 176 9.87 -10.29 10.29
N GLY A 177 11.01 -10.17 10.97
CA GLY A 177 11.37 -8.99 11.75
C GLY A 177 10.50 -8.76 12.98
N GLU A 178 10.32 -7.50 13.36
CA GLU A 178 9.52 -7.07 14.52
C GLU A 178 8.71 -5.82 14.17
N LEU A 179 7.50 -5.69 14.71
CA LEU A 179 6.70 -4.46 14.61
C LEU A 179 7.12 -3.47 15.70
N PRO A 180 7.23 -2.17 15.37
CA PRO A 180 7.62 -1.12 16.31
C PRO A 180 6.40 -0.60 17.11
N LEU A 181 5.62 -1.50 17.73
CA LEU A 181 4.40 -1.17 18.48
C LEU A 181 4.64 -1.31 19.99
#